data_4a7879df366bf5c2fb16805e4c698b3a
#
_entry.id   4a7879df366bf5c2fb16805e4c698b3a
#
_cell.length_a   1.000
_cell.length_b   1.000
_cell.length_c   1.000
_cell.angle_alpha   90.00
_cell.angle_beta   90.00
_cell.angle_gamma   90.00
#
_symmetry.space_group_name_H-M   'P 1'
#
loop_
_entity.id
_entity.type
_entity.pdbx_description
1 polymer ?
#
loop_
_entity_poly.entity_id
_entity_poly.type
_entity_poly.pdbx_seq_one_letter_code
_entity_poly.pdbx_strand_id
1 'polypeptide(L)'
;MTRTAPLLTLTRLAARNASIPATTAWYLSDLGEFRGKQELYTRQSPQRLKALREHALIESAVSSNRIEGVTVEPARVHDVLVSPKPLFRDRDEEEVRGYRDALTWIHQTAPGIPISNETIQHLHAMTRGQIWDSGRYKEKDGDIIERYPDGSERVRFRTVSARQTPAAMDKLMGDWHACLEERSVPPLIALAAFNLDFLCIHPFRDGNGRVSRLLWLLQSYQMGLEVGRYISLERLVEQNKDRYYETLEQSSQGWHEGKHDPWPYINYMLSILKAAYREFVERVGETSEPRGAKTRLLLEVIGKMSGTFSLADLERACPGVSRDMIRRVLNTQKGQTVDCIGRGPGALWQKR
;
A
#
# COMPACT_ATOMS: atom_id res chain seq x y z
N MET A 1 39.62 -5.60 17.01
CA MET A 1 39.36 -4.62 15.96
C MET A 1 37.95 -4.11 16.17
N THR A 2 37.77 -2.88 16.64
CA THR A 2 36.48 -2.22 16.76
C THR A 2 35.98 -1.98 15.35
N ARG A 3 35.00 -2.78 14.90
CA ARG A 3 34.28 -2.49 13.65
C ARG A 3 33.59 -1.13 13.83
N THR A 4 33.98 -0.16 13.04
CA THR A 4 33.27 1.11 12.88
C THR A 4 31.80 0.80 12.58
N ALA A 5 30.89 1.62 13.12
CA ALA A 5 29.46 1.49 12.82
C ALA A 5 29.25 1.46 11.29
N PRO A 6 28.34 0.62 10.79
CA PRO A 6 28.13 0.51 9.35
C PRO A 6 27.67 1.85 8.76
N LEU A 7 28.13 2.17 7.55
CA LEU A 7 27.69 3.34 6.82
C LEU A 7 26.32 3.05 6.18
N LEU A 8 25.25 3.54 6.79
CA LEU A 8 23.89 3.30 6.36
C LEU A 8 23.63 3.81 4.93
N THR A 9 22.70 3.19 4.25
CA THR A 9 22.26 3.56 2.88
C THR A 9 21.82 5.02 2.82
N LEU A 10 21.05 5.48 3.82
CA LEU A 10 20.62 6.87 3.92
C LEU A 10 21.79 7.86 3.95
N THR A 11 22.80 7.61 4.80
CA THR A 11 24.00 8.44 4.89
C THR A 11 24.72 8.51 3.55
N ARG A 12 24.84 7.38 2.83
CA ARG A 12 25.50 7.31 1.53
C ARG A 12 24.75 8.05 0.44
N LEU A 13 23.43 7.94 0.41
CA LEU A 13 22.58 8.61 -0.59
C LEU A 13 22.48 10.12 -0.33
N ALA A 14 22.62 10.57 0.92
CA ALA A 14 22.69 11.98 1.27
C ALA A 14 24.00 12.67 0.83
N ALA A 15 25.03 11.90 0.49
CA ALA A 15 26.29 12.46 -0.03
C ALA A 15 26.04 13.22 -1.35
N ARG A 16 26.66 14.42 -1.48
CA ARG A 16 26.43 15.37 -2.59
C ARG A 16 26.61 14.79 -4.01
N ASN A 17 27.29 13.66 -4.15
CA ASN A 17 27.59 13.03 -5.44
C ASN A 17 26.79 11.76 -5.72
N ALA A 18 25.73 11.47 -4.93
CA ALA A 18 24.89 10.31 -5.20
C ALA A 18 24.08 10.51 -6.49
N SER A 19 24.29 9.67 -7.49
CA SER A 19 23.51 9.69 -8.73
C SER A 19 22.26 8.81 -8.58
N ILE A 20 21.13 9.31 -9.11
CA ILE A 20 19.87 8.56 -9.16
C ILE A 20 19.77 7.89 -10.54
N PRO A 21 19.59 6.56 -10.61
CA PRO A 21 19.40 5.88 -11.89
C PRO A 21 18.16 6.39 -12.63
N ALA A 22 18.23 6.43 -13.96
CA ALA A 22 17.11 6.88 -14.79
C ALA A 22 15.81 6.09 -14.51
N THR A 23 15.91 4.78 -14.29
CA THR A 23 14.76 3.93 -13.92
C THR A 23 14.08 4.41 -12.64
N THR A 24 14.86 4.76 -11.61
CA THR A 24 14.35 5.30 -10.35
C THR A 24 13.67 6.64 -10.56
N ALA A 25 14.25 7.52 -11.39
CA ALA A 25 13.65 8.81 -11.73
C ALA A 25 12.27 8.66 -12.37
N TRP A 26 12.09 7.69 -13.27
CA TRP A 26 10.78 7.37 -13.86
C TRP A 26 9.78 6.87 -12.82
N TYR A 27 10.18 6.01 -11.88
CA TYR A 27 9.29 5.62 -10.78
C TYR A 27 8.85 6.81 -9.93
N LEU A 28 9.76 7.73 -9.61
CA LEU A 28 9.42 8.94 -8.84
C LEU A 28 8.44 9.83 -9.59
N SER A 29 8.61 10.00 -10.92
CA SER A 29 7.70 10.74 -11.77
C SER A 29 6.30 10.14 -11.78
N ASP A 30 6.20 8.84 -12.05
CA ASP A 30 4.91 8.12 -12.09
C ASP A 30 4.19 8.17 -10.74
N LEU A 31 4.90 7.94 -9.64
CA LEU A 31 4.33 7.98 -8.28
C LEU A 31 3.91 9.39 -7.87
N GLY A 32 4.64 10.41 -8.31
CA GLY A 32 4.25 11.81 -8.16
C GLY A 32 2.93 12.13 -8.87
N GLU A 33 2.77 11.65 -10.10
CA GLU A 33 1.53 11.79 -10.88
C GLU A 33 0.35 11.06 -10.20
N PHE A 34 0.54 9.81 -9.78
CA PHE A 34 -0.49 9.05 -9.07
C PHE A 34 -0.91 9.72 -7.77
N ARG A 35 0.05 10.21 -6.97
CA ARG A 35 -0.24 10.94 -5.75
C ARG A 35 -1.07 12.20 -6.02
N GLY A 36 -0.72 12.96 -7.07
CA GLY A 36 -1.48 14.15 -7.45
C GLY A 36 -2.91 13.85 -7.91
N LYS A 37 -3.14 12.70 -8.53
CA LYS A 37 -4.46 12.24 -8.99
C LYS A 37 -5.27 11.49 -7.94
N GLN A 38 -4.69 11.12 -6.81
CA GLN A 38 -5.29 10.25 -5.80
C GLN A 38 -6.65 10.75 -5.32
N GLU A 39 -6.81 12.06 -5.07
CA GLU A 39 -8.09 12.64 -4.66
C GLU A 39 -9.20 12.47 -5.68
N LEU A 40 -8.89 12.49 -6.99
CA LEU A 40 -9.89 12.29 -8.03
C LEU A 40 -10.52 10.91 -7.95
N TYR A 41 -9.73 9.90 -7.61
CA TYR A 41 -10.20 8.54 -7.47
C TYR A 41 -10.97 8.32 -6.16
N THR A 42 -10.55 8.95 -5.06
CA THR A 42 -11.20 8.79 -3.74
C THR A 42 -12.53 9.52 -3.61
N ARG A 43 -12.86 10.46 -4.51
CA ARG A 43 -14.15 11.16 -4.53
C ARG A 43 -15.28 10.39 -5.20
N GLN A 44 -15.01 9.29 -5.90
CA GLN A 44 -15.98 8.71 -6.85
C GLN A 44 -17.04 7.79 -6.25
N SER A 45 -16.75 6.95 -5.26
CA SER A 45 -17.73 6.02 -4.68
C SER A 45 -17.36 5.60 -3.26
N PRO A 46 -17.95 6.22 -2.23
CA PRO A 46 -17.65 5.89 -0.82
C PRO A 46 -17.88 4.42 -0.46
N GLN A 47 -18.95 3.80 -0.99
CA GLN A 47 -19.27 2.40 -0.69
C GLN A 47 -18.23 1.44 -1.29
N ARG A 48 -17.78 1.71 -2.52
CA ARG A 48 -16.77 0.90 -3.18
C ARG A 48 -15.41 1.04 -2.50
N LEU A 49 -15.03 2.25 -2.13
CA LEU A 49 -13.80 2.51 -1.37
C LEU A 49 -13.83 1.82 -0.01
N LYS A 50 -14.99 1.75 0.65
CA LYS A 50 -15.17 1.01 1.89
C LYS A 50 -14.88 -0.48 1.67
N ALA A 51 -15.50 -1.08 0.66
CA ALA A 51 -15.30 -2.50 0.34
C ALA A 51 -13.83 -2.80 -0.01
N LEU A 52 -13.16 -1.93 -0.78
CA LEU A 52 -11.74 -2.07 -1.10
C LEU A 52 -10.87 -2.01 0.16
N ARG A 53 -11.15 -1.10 1.11
CA ARG A 53 -10.41 -0.99 2.37
C ARG A 53 -10.55 -2.25 3.23
N GLU A 54 -11.76 -2.75 3.38
CA GLU A 54 -12.05 -3.97 4.17
C GLU A 54 -11.32 -5.18 3.56
N HIS A 55 -11.37 -5.32 2.24
CA HIS A 55 -10.68 -6.38 1.52
C HIS A 55 -9.15 -6.26 1.63
N ALA A 56 -8.60 -5.07 1.37
CA ALA A 56 -7.16 -4.84 1.46
C ALA A 56 -6.61 -5.12 2.86
N LEU A 57 -7.34 -4.77 3.92
CA LEU A 57 -6.95 -5.04 5.30
C LEU A 57 -6.79 -6.53 5.58
N ILE A 58 -7.74 -7.35 5.11
CA ILE A 58 -7.72 -8.81 5.26
C ILE A 58 -6.57 -9.41 4.42
N GLU A 59 -6.48 -9.01 3.14
CA GLU A 59 -5.41 -9.48 2.25
C GLU A 59 -4.02 -9.17 2.81
N SER A 60 -3.80 -7.93 3.29
CA SER A 60 -2.52 -7.50 3.85
C SER A 60 -2.13 -8.32 5.07
N ALA A 61 -3.07 -8.57 6.00
CA ALA A 61 -2.79 -9.37 7.18
C ALA A 61 -2.43 -10.81 6.84
N VAL A 62 -3.14 -11.43 5.89
CA VAL A 62 -2.86 -12.81 5.46
C VAL A 62 -1.56 -12.89 4.68
N SER A 63 -1.39 -12.02 3.68
CA SER A 63 -0.23 -12.07 2.76
C SER A 63 1.09 -11.78 3.48
N SER A 64 1.13 -10.76 4.37
CA SER A 64 2.35 -10.45 5.12
C SER A 64 2.84 -11.61 5.98
N ASN A 65 1.91 -12.30 6.63
CA ASN A 65 2.25 -13.46 7.45
C ASN A 65 2.65 -14.67 6.59
N ARG A 66 1.99 -14.88 5.45
CA ARG A 66 2.33 -15.97 4.54
C ARG A 66 3.70 -15.80 3.88
N ILE A 67 4.16 -14.57 3.65
CA ILE A 67 5.55 -14.31 3.21
C ILE A 67 6.55 -14.92 4.20
N GLU A 68 6.27 -14.86 5.49
CA GLU A 68 7.12 -15.40 6.57
C GLU A 68 6.81 -16.87 6.92
N GLY A 69 5.91 -17.53 6.17
CA GLY A 69 5.55 -18.93 6.38
C GLY A 69 4.48 -19.16 7.45
N VAL A 70 3.91 -18.10 8.01
CA VAL A 70 2.79 -18.15 8.97
C VAL A 70 1.48 -18.20 8.20
N THR A 71 0.63 -19.22 8.48
CA THR A 71 -0.60 -19.45 7.72
C THR A 71 -1.79 -19.66 8.64
N VAL A 72 -2.96 -19.22 8.20
CA VAL A 72 -4.25 -19.48 8.84
C VAL A 72 -5.12 -20.29 7.89
N GLU A 73 -5.80 -21.27 8.42
CA GLU A 73 -6.76 -22.08 7.67
C GLU A 73 -7.82 -21.18 7.02
N PRO A 74 -8.12 -21.32 5.70
CA PRO A 74 -9.05 -20.44 4.98
C PRO A 74 -10.40 -20.27 5.67
N ALA A 75 -10.96 -21.33 6.22
CA ALA A 75 -12.24 -21.32 6.95
C ALA A 75 -12.19 -20.47 8.25
N ARG A 76 -10.99 -20.23 8.79
CA ARG A 76 -10.77 -19.48 10.03
C ARG A 76 -10.45 -18.01 9.82
N VAL A 77 -10.04 -17.63 8.61
CA VAL A 77 -9.59 -16.25 8.31
C VAL A 77 -10.63 -15.20 8.77
N HIS A 78 -11.91 -15.43 8.47
CA HIS A 78 -12.98 -14.51 8.88
C HIS A 78 -13.09 -14.40 10.40
N ASP A 79 -13.10 -15.53 11.12
CA ASP A 79 -13.21 -15.53 12.57
C ASP A 79 -12.03 -14.83 13.24
N VAL A 80 -10.80 -15.12 12.76
CA VAL A 80 -9.58 -14.52 13.31
C VAL A 80 -9.53 -13.02 13.05
N LEU A 81 -9.85 -12.58 11.83
CA LEU A 81 -9.62 -11.20 11.42
C LEU A 81 -10.82 -10.27 11.64
N VAL A 82 -12.06 -10.78 11.62
CA VAL A 82 -13.26 -9.95 11.67
C VAL A 82 -13.95 -10.00 13.02
N SER A 83 -13.95 -11.15 13.73
CA SER A 83 -14.62 -11.28 15.01
C SER A 83 -14.07 -10.30 16.06
N PRO A 84 -14.94 -9.65 16.86
CA PRO A 84 -14.51 -8.73 17.92
C PRO A 84 -13.67 -9.40 19.03
N LYS A 85 -13.96 -10.68 19.31
CA LYS A 85 -13.27 -11.48 20.33
C LYS A 85 -12.93 -12.85 19.76
N PRO A 86 -11.90 -12.96 18.89
CA PRO A 86 -11.52 -14.24 18.32
C PRO A 86 -10.93 -15.15 19.40
N LEU A 87 -11.24 -16.44 19.30
CA LEU A 87 -10.55 -17.49 20.05
C LEU A 87 -9.47 -18.06 19.13
N PHE A 88 -8.22 -17.85 19.46
CA PHE A 88 -7.08 -18.37 18.70
C PHE A 88 -6.86 -19.85 19.03
N ARG A 89 -6.59 -20.64 17.98
CA ARG A 89 -6.23 -22.07 18.09
C ARG A 89 -4.73 -22.25 18.34
N ASP A 90 -3.96 -21.34 17.77
CA ASP A 90 -2.51 -21.37 17.78
C ASP A 90 -1.93 -19.97 17.71
N ARG A 91 -0.61 -19.91 17.70
CA ARG A 91 0.14 -18.67 17.62
C ARG A 91 0.05 -18.00 16.25
N ASP A 92 -0.08 -18.77 15.19
CA ASP A 92 -0.17 -18.24 13.83
C ASP A 92 -1.42 -17.37 13.69
N GLU A 93 -2.56 -17.81 14.22
CA GLU A 93 -3.79 -17.01 14.26
C GLU A 93 -3.61 -15.72 15.08
N GLU A 94 -2.91 -15.79 16.23
CA GLU A 94 -2.60 -14.61 17.04
C GLU A 94 -1.71 -13.60 16.29
N GLU A 95 -0.66 -14.06 15.62
CA GLU A 95 0.26 -13.21 14.84
C GLU A 95 -0.43 -12.55 13.64
N VAL A 96 -1.28 -13.29 12.94
CA VAL A 96 -2.07 -12.73 11.81
C VAL A 96 -3.05 -11.66 12.30
N ARG A 97 -3.72 -11.91 13.44
CA ARG A 97 -4.59 -10.90 14.06
C ARG A 97 -3.82 -9.69 14.54
N GLY A 98 -2.69 -9.87 15.18
CA GLY A 98 -1.83 -8.78 15.64
C GLY A 98 -1.36 -7.89 14.49
N TYR A 99 -1.01 -8.50 13.36
CA TYR A 99 -0.68 -7.74 12.14
C TYR A 99 -1.87 -6.91 11.64
N ARG A 100 -3.06 -7.48 11.59
CA ARG A 100 -4.30 -6.77 11.21
C ARG A 100 -4.58 -5.58 12.14
N ASP A 101 -4.36 -5.75 13.44
CA ASP A 101 -4.60 -4.69 14.43
C ASP A 101 -3.56 -3.57 14.29
N ALA A 102 -2.28 -3.91 14.00
CA ALA A 102 -1.24 -2.93 13.66
C ALA A 102 -1.58 -2.17 12.37
N LEU A 103 -2.07 -2.85 11.32
CA LEU A 103 -2.58 -2.19 10.11
C LEU A 103 -3.71 -1.23 10.43
N THR A 104 -4.68 -1.65 11.25
CA THR A 104 -5.82 -0.81 11.63
C THR A 104 -5.35 0.45 12.36
N TRP A 105 -4.41 0.32 13.29
CA TRP A 105 -3.80 1.46 13.98
C TRP A 105 -3.13 2.42 13.00
N ILE A 106 -2.30 1.91 12.08
CA ILE A 106 -1.67 2.73 11.03
C ILE A 106 -2.72 3.42 10.15
N HIS A 107 -3.73 2.68 9.69
CA HIS A 107 -4.79 3.24 8.84
C HIS A 107 -5.55 4.39 9.51
N GLN A 108 -5.74 4.34 10.82
CA GLN A 108 -6.48 5.35 11.56
C GLN A 108 -5.65 6.55 11.97
N THR A 109 -4.37 6.36 12.29
CA THR A 109 -3.57 7.36 13.02
C THR A 109 -2.23 7.70 12.38
N ALA A 110 -1.91 7.21 11.18
CA ALA A 110 -0.61 7.37 10.53
C ALA A 110 0.00 8.79 10.58
N PRO A 111 -0.75 9.90 10.36
CA PRO A 111 -0.15 11.24 10.40
C PRO A 111 0.43 11.61 11.77
N GLY A 112 -0.09 11.03 12.86
CA GLY A 112 0.34 11.30 14.23
C GLY A 112 1.33 10.29 14.81
N ILE A 113 1.68 9.23 14.09
CA ILE A 113 2.62 8.20 14.57
C ILE A 113 4.06 8.65 14.25
N PRO A 114 4.93 8.93 15.24
CA PRO A 114 6.32 9.26 14.95
C PRO A 114 7.08 8.03 14.45
N ILE A 115 8.04 8.22 13.54
CA ILE A 115 8.99 7.15 13.20
C ILE A 115 10.08 7.18 14.26
N SER A 116 10.01 6.25 15.20
CA SER A 116 10.89 6.16 16.35
C SER A 116 11.15 4.71 16.76
N ASN A 117 12.15 4.50 17.62
CA ASN A 117 12.44 3.17 18.16
C ASN A 117 11.25 2.60 18.93
N GLU A 118 10.53 3.44 19.69
CA GLU A 118 9.35 3.06 20.46
C GLU A 118 8.22 2.59 19.53
N THR A 119 7.99 3.33 18.45
CA THR A 119 6.99 2.93 17.43
C THR A 119 7.36 1.60 16.78
N ILE A 120 8.63 1.39 16.44
CA ILE A 120 9.12 0.15 15.85
C ILE A 120 8.94 -1.03 16.81
N GLN A 121 9.30 -0.85 18.08
CA GLN A 121 9.11 -1.85 19.13
C GLN A 121 7.63 -2.12 19.38
N HIS A 122 6.77 -1.10 19.36
CA HIS A 122 5.33 -1.26 19.50
C HIS A 122 4.71 -2.05 18.34
N LEU A 123 5.08 -1.74 17.10
CA LEU A 123 4.64 -2.51 15.92
C LEU A 123 5.08 -3.98 16.02
N HIS A 124 6.31 -4.22 16.48
CA HIS A 124 6.78 -5.57 16.73
C HIS A 124 5.94 -6.27 17.81
N ALA A 125 5.68 -5.60 18.93
CA ALA A 125 4.86 -6.16 20.00
C ALA A 125 3.45 -6.53 19.53
N MET A 126 2.82 -5.69 18.73
CA MET A 126 1.50 -5.98 18.16
C MET A 126 1.51 -7.22 17.26
N THR A 127 2.56 -7.42 16.45
CA THR A 127 2.63 -8.52 15.48
C THR A 127 3.09 -9.84 16.08
N ARG A 128 3.68 -9.83 17.29
CA ARG A 128 4.22 -11.02 17.94
C ARG A 128 3.36 -11.55 19.06
N GLY A 129 2.33 -10.82 19.48
CA GLY A 129 1.47 -11.20 20.57
C GLY A 129 2.20 -11.29 21.93
N GLN A 130 1.70 -12.13 22.84
CA GLN A 130 2.19 -12.22 24.21
C GLN A 130 3.37 -13.18 24.37
N ILE A 131 4.50 -12.93 23.72
CA ILE A 131 5.72 -13.69 23.89
C ILE A 131 6.80 -12.87 24.60
N TRP A 132 7.77 -13.55 25.20
CA TRP A 132 8.78 -12.93 26.07
C TRP A 132 9.67 -11.89 25.37
N ASP A 133 9.91 -12.01 24.07
CA ASP A 133 10.73 -11.09 23.24
C ASP A 133 9.90 -10.05 22.50
N SER A 134 8.59 -9.97 22.78
CA SER A 134 7.67 -9.02 22.16
C SER A 134 8.11 -7.57 22.43
N GLY A 135 8.31 -6.79 21.37
CA GLY A 135 8.78 -5.40 21.46
C GLY A 135 10.24 -5.21 21.87
N ARG A 136 11.02 -6.28 22.01
CA ARG A 136 12.41 -6.20 22.45
C ARG A 136 13.39 -6.48 21.33
N TYR A 137 14.46 -5.72 21.28
CA TYR A 137 15.58 -6.01 20.39
C TYR A 137 16.24 -7.33 20.76
N LYS A 138 16.85 -7.98 19.79
CA LYS A 138 17.53 -9.27 19.98
C LYS A 138 18.64 -9.20 21.01
N GLU A 139 18.71 -10.19 21.87
CA GLU A 139 19.75 -10.34 22.90
C GLU A 139 20.92 -11.22 22.46
N LYS A 140 20.72 -11.99 21.37
CA LYS A 140 21.73 -12.88 20.77
C LYS A 140 21.90 -12.56 19.31
N ASP A 141 23.13 -12.71 18.82
CA ASP A 141 23.44 -12.58 17.41
C ASP A 141 22.66 -13.64 16.60
N GLY A 142 22.20 -13.28 15.43
CA GLY A 142 21.49 -14.16 14.51
C GLY A 142 21.74 -13.72 13.07
N ASP A 143 22.12 -14.68 12.24
CA ASP A 143 22.30 -14.49 10.82
C ASP A 143 21.06 -14.90 10.04
N ILE A 144 20.86 -14.35 8.88
CA ILE A 144 19.83 -14.80 7.93
C ILE A 144 20.38 -16.01 7.20
N ILE A 145 19.77 -17.16 7.43
CA ILE A 145 20.20 -18.46 6.92
C ILE A 145 19.19 -18.94 5.87
N GLU A 146 19.71 -19.35 4.73
CA GLU A 146 18.96 -20.07 3.72
C GLU A 146 19.19 -21.57 3.90
N ARG A 147 18.09 -22.34 3.99
CA ARG A 147 18.13 -23.80 4.12
C ARG A 147 17.71 -24.44 2.82
N TYR A 148 18.50 -25.37 2.34
CA TYR A 148 18.19 -26.12 1.13
C TYR A 148 17.50 -27.46 1.45
N PRO A 149 16.77 -28.05 0.47
CA PRO A 149 16.09 -29.34 0.67
C PRO A 149 17.01 -30.51 1.05
N ASP A 150 18.29 -30.43 0.72
CA ASP A 150 19.33 -31.41 1.08
C ASP A 150 19.82 -31.27 2.53
N GLY A 151 19.27 -30.32 3.28
CA GLY A 151 19.66 -30.02 4.66
C GLY A 151 20.90 -29.13 4.80
N SER A 152 21.52 -28.70 3.69
CA SER A 152 22.60 -27.73 3.74
C SER A 152 22.09 -26.32 4.08
N GLU A 153 22.95 -25.52 4.72
CA GLU A 153 22.63 -24.15 5.11
C GLU A 153 23.66 -23.17 4.51
N ARG A 154 23.19 -22.03 4.04
CA ARG A 154 24.02 -20.91 3.60
C ARG A 154 23.70 -19.68 4.44
N VAL A 155 24.70 -19.02 5.01
CA VAL A 155 24.51 -17.68 5.57
C VAL A 155 24.29 -16.71 4.41
N ARG A 156 23.06 -16.25 4.28
CA ARG A 156 22.64 -15.31 3.24
C ARG A 156 23.09 -13.89 3.57
N PHE A 157 22.93 -13.50 4.83
CA PHE A 157 23.35 -12.20 5.32
C PHE A 157 23.68 -12.25 6.82
N ARG A 158 24.79 -11.61 7.21
CA ARG A 158 25.17 -11.41 8.60
C ARG A 158 24.55 -10.12 9.11
N THR A 159 23.67 -10.22 10.08
CA THR A 159 22.98 -9.04 10.64
C THR A 159 23.90 -8.27 11.60
N VAL A 160 23.50 -7.07 12.02
CA VAL A 160 24.18 -6.32 13.08
C VAL A 160 24.13 -7.14 14.37
N SER A 161 25.23 -7.19 15.13
CA SER A 161 25.26 -7.94 16.39
C SER A 161 24.26 -7.41 17.40
N ALA A 162 23.76 -8.27 18.29
CA ALA A 162 22.80 -7.90 19.33
C ALA A 162 23.30 -6.70 20.17
N ARG A 163 24.59 -6.72 20.54
CA ARG A 163 25.22 -5.61 21.29
C ARG A 163 25.19 -4.28 20.56
N GLN A 164 25.31 -4.30 19.25
CA GLN A 164 25.36 -3.06 18.43
C GLN A 164 23.98 -2.63 17.92
N THR A 165 22.96 -3.49 18.05
CA THR A 165 21.61 -3.23 17.51
C THR A 165 20.99 -1.93 18.05
N PRO A 166 21.01 -1.61 19.36
CA PRO A 166 20.42 -0.34 19.83
C PRO A 166 21.06 0.89 19.17
N ALA A 167 22.39 0.95 19.16
CA ALA A 167 23.11 2.08 18.57
C ALA A 167 22.91 2.19 17.05
N ALA A 168 22.78 1.05 16.36
CA ALA A 168 22.47 1.03 14.93
C ALA A 168 21.05 1.53 14.64
N MET A 169 20.08 1.20 15.48
CA MET A 169 18.71 1.70 15.38
C MET A 169 18.64 3.21 15.69
N ASP A 170 19.33 3.69 16.73
CA ASP A 170 19.41 5.11 17.04
C ASP A 170 20.00 5.90 15.87
N LYS A 171 21.06 5.36 15.25
CA LYS A 171 21.66 5.97 14.07
C LYS A 171 20.66 5.99 12.90
N LEU A 172 19.92 4.88 12.65
CA LEU A 172 18.93 4.82 11.58
C LEU A 172 17.84 5.88 11.77
N MET A 173 17.37 6.09 13.01
CA MET A 173 16.40 7.14 13.33
C MET A 173 16.98 8.54 13.10
N GLY A 174 18.21 8.79 13.56
CA GLY A 174 18.90 10.06 13.35
C GLY A 174 19.07 10.38 11.86
N ASP A 175 19.56 9.41 11.07
CA ASP A 175 19.76 9.58 9.62
C ASP A 175 18.43 9.80 8.89
N TRP A 176 17.35 9.13 9.32
CA TRP A 176 16.01 9.31 8.76
C TRP A 176 15.50 10.74 8.97
N HIS A 177 15.54 11.24 10.19
CA HIS A 177 15.08 12.59 10.52
C HIS A 177 15.92 13.66 9.82
N ALA A 178 17.23 13.55 9.88
CA ALA A 178 18.14 14.46 9.19
C ALA A 178 17.88 14.48 7.66
N CYS A 179 17.72 13.30 7.05
CA CYS A 179 17.45 13.20 5.63
C CYS A 179 16.17 13.93 5.20
N LEU A 180 15.10 13.83 5.98
CA LEU A 180 13.83 14.50 5.69
C LEU A 180 13.89 16.01 5.95
N GLU A 181 14.53 16.44 7.05
CA GLU A 181 14.68 17.85 7.42
C GLU A 181 15.55 18.59 6.40
N GLU A 182 16.71 18.04 6.07
CA GLU A 182 17.65 18.61 5.12
C GLU A 182 17.20 18.44 3.66
N ARG A 183 16.23 17.57 3.39
CA ARG A 183 15.77 17.21 2.05
C ARG A 183 16.92 16.70 1.16
N SER A 184 17.87 16.02 1.76
CA SER A 184 19.09 15.56 1.10
C SER A 184 18.87 14.40 0.13
N VAL A 185 17.79 13.60 0.33
CA VAL A 185 17.39 12.49 -0.55
C VAL A 185 15.89 12.62 -0.86
N PRO A 186 15.46 12.31 -2.11
CA PRO A 186 14.03 12.27 -2.42
C PRO A 186 13.26 11.35 -1.46
N PRO A 187 12.11 11.78 -0.90
CA PRO A 187 11.44 11.06 0.19
C PRO A 187 11.15 9.59 -0.08
N LEU A 188 10.73 9.22 -1.31
CA LEU A 188 10.44 7.82 -1.65
C LEU A 188 11.70 6.96 -1.76
N ILE A 189 12.82 7.54 -2.13
CA ILE A 189 14.13 6.86 -2.10
C ILE A 189 14.56 6.67 -0.65
N ALA A 190 14.43 7.72 0.17
CA ALA A 190 14.77 7.65 1.59
C ALA A 190 13.96 6.58 2.32
N LEU A 191 12.67 6.47 2.04
CA LEU A 191 11.77 5.43 2.57
C LEU A 191 12.26 4.01 2.23
N ALA A 192 12.61 3.76 0.97
CA ALA A 192 13.07 2.44 0.55
C ALA A 192 14.49 2.12 1.10
N ALA A 193 15.35 3.14 1.20
CA ALA A 193 16.68 3.02 1.81
C ALA A 193 16.59 2.74 3.32
N PHE A 194 15.70 3.44 4.05
CA PHE A 194 15.41 3.17 5.46
C PHE A 194 14.97 1.71 5.66
N ASN A 195 14.08 1.23 4.80
CA ASN A 195 13.57 -0.14 4.88
C ASN A 195 14.67 -1.19 4.64
N LEU A 196 15.57 -0.93 3.67
CA LEU A 196 16.76 -1.77 3.44
C LEU A 196 17.68 -1.79 4.67
N ASP A 197 18.02 -0.62 5.20
CA ASP A 197 18.90 -0.50 6.38
C ASP A 197 18.26 -1.19 7.61
N PHE A 198 16.96 -1.04 7.84
CA PHE A 198 16.24 -1.74 8.89
C PHE A 198 16.36 -3.27 8.76
N LEU A 199 16.16 -3.79 7.54
CA LEU A 199 16.29 -5.22 7.27
C LEU A 199 17.73 -5.73 7.42
N CYS A 200 18.73 -4.92 7.10
CA CYS A 200 20.15 -5.26 7.31
C CYS A 200 20.54 -5.20 8.78
N ILE A 201 20.04 -4.24 9.55
CA ILE A 201 20.23 -4.20 11.01
C ILE A 201 19.58 -5.43 11.66
N HIS A 202 18.36 -5.77 11.22
CA HIS A 202 17.60 -6.93 11.68
C HIS A 202 17.42 -6.94 13.21
N PRO A 203 16.75 -5.91 13.76
CA PRO A 203 16.84 -5.63 15.20
C PRO A 203 16.16 -6.66 16.10
N PHE A 204 15.21 -7.43 15.59
CA PHE A 204 14.47 -8.42 16.38
C PHE A 204 14.95 -9.83 16.10
N ARG A 205 14.65 -10.74 17.00
CA ARG A 205 14.92 -12.17 16.82
C ARG A 205 14.12 -12.76 15.66
N ASP A 206 12.87 -12.32 15.51
CA ASP A 206 11.94 -12.72 14.47
C ASP A 206 10.95 -11.57 14.20
N GLY A 207 10.17 -11.62 13.12
CA GLY A 207 9.16 -10.60 12.79
C GLY A 207 9.71 -9.34 12.09
N ASN A 208 11.00 -9.26 11.79
CA ASN A 208 11.59 -8.09 11.12
C ASN A 208 10.94 -7.78 9.76
N GLY A 209 10.64 -8.80 8.96
CA GLY A 209 9.97 -8.62 7.68
C GLY A 209 8.58 -8.03 7.82
N ARG A 210 7.80 -8.48 8.80
CA ARG A 210 6.47 -7.94 9.10
C ARG A 210 6.53 -6.48 9.54
N VAL A 211 7.43 -6.16 10.47
CA VAL A 211 7.64 -4.78 10.93
C VAL A 211 8.12 -3.89 9.79
N SER A 212 9.02 -4.35 8.94
CA SER A 212 9.51 -3.56 7.80
C SER A 212 8.39 -3.19 6.84
N ARG A 213 7.45 -4.10 6.56
CA ARG A 213 6.28 -3.83 5.69
C ARG A 213 5.30 -2.86 6.34
N LEU A 214 5.05 -2.96 7.65
CA LEU A 214 4.24 -1.98 8.39
C LEU A 214 4.89 -0.59 8.40
N LEU A 215 6.20 -0.50 8.59
CA LEU A 215 6.95 0.77 8.54
C LEU A 215 6.88 1.39 7.14
N TRP A 216 7.07 0.57 6.11
CA TRP A 216 6.94 1.04 4.73
C TRP A 216 5.55 1.62 4.44
N LEU A 217 4.49 0.97 4.91
CA LEU A 217 3.12 1.46 4.78
C LEU A 217 2.92 2.77 5.55
N LEU A 218 3.34 2.82 6.82
CA LEU A 218 3.25 4.00 7.67
C LEU A 218 3.96 5.21 7.06
N GLN A 219 5.20 5.04 6.65
CA GLN A 219 5.99 6.09 6.01
C GLN A 219 5.39 6.53 4.67
N SER A 220 4.83 5.59 3.87
CA SER A 220 4.12 5.91 2.63
C SER A 220 2.93 6.84 2.88
N TYR A 221 2.14 6.58 3.92
CA TYR A 221 1.00 7.44 4.28
C TYR A 221 1.44 8.84 4.74
N GLN A 222 2.52 8.93 5.51
CA GLN A 222 3.08 10.21 5.91
C GLN A 222 3.61 11.05 4.74
N MET A 223 3.97 10.39 3.65
CA MET A 223 4.35 11.03 2.38
C MET A 223 3.16 11.30 1.45
N GLY A 224 1.93 11.04 1.90
CA GLY A 224 0.71 11.26 1.13
C GLY A 224 0.41 10.20 0.06
N LEU A 225 1.01 9.01 0.15
CA LEU A 225 0.73 7.87 -0.71
C LEU A 225 -0.22 6.92 0.00
N GLU A 226 -1.52 7.05 -0.23
CA GLU A 226 -2.55 6.33 0.53
C GLU A 226 -3.07 5.07 -0.14
N VAL A 227 -2.47 4.64 -1.25
CA VAL A 227 -2.95 3.49 -2.04
C VAL A 227 -3.04 2.20 -1.24
N GLY A 228 -2.15 2.00 -0.27
CA GLY A 228 -2.16 0.82 0.62
C GLY A 228 -3.42 0.68 1.47
N ARG A 229 -4.25 1.72 1.57
CA ARG A 229 -5.59 1.63 2.18
C ARG A 229 -6.57 0.82 1.36
N TYR A 230 -6.36 0.73 0.06
CA TYR A 230 -7.31 0.18 -0.92
C TYR A 230 -6.79 -1.05 -1.64
N ILE A 231 -5.47 -1.18 -1.74
CA ILE A 231 -4.76 -2.27 -2.40
C ILE A 231 -3.70 -2.80 -1.45
N SER A 232 -3.70 -4.10 -1.21
CA SER A 232 -2.69 -4.74 -0.36
C SER A 232 -1.32 -4.72 -1.02
N LEU A 233 -0.39 -3.96 -0.42
CA LEU A 233 1.01 -3.95 -0.84
C LEU A 233 1.68 -5.30 -0.54
N GLU A 234 1.32 -5.92 0.57
CA GLU A 234 1.83 -7.20 1.02
C GLU A 234 1.45 -8.34 0.07
N ARG A 235 0.23 -8.31 -0.48
CA ARG A 235 -0.17 -9.27 -1.52
C ARG A 235 0.67 -9.11 -2.78
N LEU A 236 0.93 -7.88 -3.21
CA LEU A 236 1.78 -7.62 -4.37
C LEU A 236 3.23 -8.10 -4.14
N VAL A 237 3.74 -7.94 -2.92
CA VAL A 237 5.04 -8.50 -2.50
C VAL A 237 4.99 -10.03 -2.49
N GLU A 238 3.94 -10.65 -1.94
CA GLU A 238 3.77 -12.10 -1.90
C GLU A 238 3.75 -12.71 -3.31
N GLN A 239 3.03 -12.09 -4.23
CA GLN A 239 2.95 -12.53 -5.64
C GLN A 239 4.29 -12.44 -6.37
N ASN A 240 5.21 -11.61 -5.88
CA ASN A 240 6.54 -11.41 -6.43
C ASN A 240 7.64 -11.74 -5.39
N LYS A 241 7.38 -12.74 -4.54
CA LYS A 241 8.21 -13.08 -3.38
C LYS A 241 9.66 -13.37 -3.75
N ASP A 242 9.89 -14.10 -4.81
CA ASP A 242 11.24 -14.45 -5.27
C ASP A 242 12.02 -13.20 -5.65
N ARG A 243 11.40 -12.29 -6.38
CA ARG A 243 12.01 -11.00 -6.76
C ARG A 243 12.28 -10.11 -5.55
N TYR A 244 11.40 -10.12 -4.55
CA TYR A 244 11.61 -9.42 -3.29
C TYR A 244 12.89 -9.87 -2.61
N TYR A 245 13.06 -11.17 -2.42
CA TYR A 245 14.25 -11.70 -1.76
C TYR A 245 15.51 -11.58 -2.61
N GLU A 246 15.42 -11.75 -3.93
CA GLU A 246 16.54 -11.54 -4.84
C GLU A 246 17.07 -10.10 -4.77
N THR A 247 16.21 -9.11 -4.87
CA THR A 247 16.62 -7.69 -4.82
C THR A 247 17.15 -7.28 -3.45
N LEU A 248 16.57 -7.83 -2.37
CA LEU A 248 17.06 -7.63 -1.01
C LEU A 248 18.46 -8.23 -0.83
N GLU A 249 18.70 -9.44 -1.33
CA GLU A 249 20.01 -10.08 -1.29
C GLU A 249 21.04 -9.27 -2.10
N GLN A 250 20.72 -8.92 -3.34
CA GLN A 250 21.60 -8.10 -4.18
C GLN A 250 21.98 -6.78 -3.48
N SER A 251 20.99 -6.10 -2.88
CA SER A 251 21.21 -4.80 -2.26
C SER A 251 21.84 -4.86 -0.86
N SER A 252 21.86 -6.02 -0.22
CA SER A 252 22.54 -6.20 1.08
C SER A 252 24.02 -6.59 0.97
N GLN A 253 24.49 -7.03 -0.22
CA GLN A 253 25.89 -7.40 -0.42
C GLN A 253 26.81 -6.21 -0.21
N GLY A 254 27.81 -6.34 0.69
CA GLY A 254 28.74 -5.26 1.02
C GLY A 254 28.14 -4.12 1.85
N TRP A 255 26.96 -4.33 2.48
CA TRP A 255 26.30 -3.30 3.29
C TRP A 255 27.16 -2.88 4.50
N HIS A 256 27.81 -3.83 5.19
CA HIS A 256 28.68 -3.54 6.33
C HIS A 256 29.91 -2.72 5.97
N GLU A 257 30.38 -2.83 4.73
CA GLU A 257 31.51 -2.09 4.19
C GLU A 257 31.11 -0.77 3.51
N GLY A 258 29.80 -0.46 3.47
CA GLY A 258 29.28 0.70 2.77
C GLY A 258 29.48 0.64 1.24
N LYS A 259 29.61 -0.58 0.67
CA LYS A 259 29.89 -0.80 -0.77
C LYS A 259 28.71 -1.41 -1.53
N HIS A 260 27.57 -1.61 -0.85
CA HIS A 260 26.38 -2.22 -1.43
C HIS A 260 25.74 -1.34 -2.52
N ASP A 261 25.03 -1.95 -3.46
CA ASP A 261 24.17 -1.27 -4.43
C ASP A 261 22.73 -1.29 -3.92
N PRO A 262 22.14 -0.16 -3.46
CA PRO A 262 20.79 -0.13 -2.92
C PRO A 262 19.70 -0.14 -4.00
N TRP A 263 20.05 0.13 -5.25
CA TRP A 263 19.08 0.42 -6.31
C TRP A 263 18.18 -0.76 -6.71
N PRO A 264 18.65 -2.01 -6.74
CA PRO A 264 17.75 -3.16 -7.03
C PRO A 264 16.57 -3.21 -6.07
N TYR A 265 16.79 -3.08 -4.76
CA TYR A 265 15.76 -3.10 -3.75
C TYR A 265 14.90 -1.82 -3.76
N ILE A 266 15.50 -0.64 -3.88
CA ILE A 266 14.76 0.63 -3.99
C ILE A 266 13.80 0.58 -5.18
N ASN A 267 14.27 0.19 -6.36
CA ASN A 267 13.44 0.09 -7.54
C ASN A 267 12.33 -0.95 -7.40
N TYR A 268 12.59 -2.07 -6.74
CA TYR A 268 11.57 -3.05 -6.43
C TYR A 268 10.45 -2.46 -5.57
N MET A 269 10.80 -1.79 -4.46
CA MET A 269 9.83 -1.17 -3.55
C MET A 269 8.96 -0.11 -4.27
N LEU A 270 9.59 0.74 -5.08
CA LEU A 270 8.88 1.73 -5.88
C LEU A 270 7.98 1.09 -6.95
N SER A 271 8.39 -0.05 -7.54
CA SER A 271 7.61 -0.79 -8.50
C SER A 271 6.33 -1.38 -7.89
N ILE A 272 6.38 -1.85 -6.65
CA ILE A 272 5.20 -2.34 -5.91
C ILE A 272 4.21 -1.20 -5.65
N LEU A 273 4.67 -0.02 -5.22
CA LEU A 273 3.80 1.15 -5.07
C LEU A 273 3.13 1.53 -6.40
N LYS A 274 3.90 1.55 -7.49
CA LYS A 274 3.36 1.84 -8.83
C LYS A 274 2.33 0.79 -9.26
N ALA A 275 2.59 -0.50 -9.03
CA ALA A 275 1.65 -1.58 -9.33
C ALA A 275 0.36 -1.43 -8.51
N ALA A 276 0.45 -1.08 -7.22
CA ALA A 276 -0.71 -0.82 -6.39
C ALA A 276 -1.57 0.34 -6.92
N TYR A 277 -0.95 1.45 -7.33
CA TYR A 277 -1.70 2.56 -7.92
C TYR A 277 -2.36 2.20 -9.24
N ARG A 278 -1.70 1.43 -10.10
CA ARG A 278 -2.30 0.95 -11.35
C ARG A 278 -3.53 0.08 -11.07
N GLU A 279 -3.40 -0.90 -10.19
CA GLU A 279 -4.52 -1.75 -9.79
C GLU A 279 -5.64 -0.93 -9.15
N PHE A 280 -5.32 0.07 -8.33
CA PHE A 280 -6.31 0.95 -7.73
C PHE A 280 -7.10 1.72 -8.79
N VAL A 281 -6.40 2.31 -9.77
CA VAL A 281 -7.03 3.02 -10.89
C VAL A 281 -7.94 2.08 -11.70
N GLU A 282 -7.48 0.87 -11.99
CA GLU A 282 -8.27 -0.16 -12.67
C GLU A 282 -9.52 -0.51 -11.87
N ARG A 283 -9.38 -0.88 -10.61
CA ARG A 283 -10.50 -1.25 -9.74
C ARG A 283 -11.50 -0.11 -9.49
N VAL A 284 -11.04 1.14 -9.42
CA VAL A 284 -11.92 2.30 -9.29
C VAL A 284 -12.48 2.71 -10.66
N GLY A 285 -11.67 2.63 -11.72
CA GLY A 285 -12.03 2.97 -13.11
C GLY A 285 -12.89 1.93 -13.82
N GLU A 286 -12.90 0.66 -13.37
CA GLU A 286 -13.81 -0.40 -13.85
C GLU A 286 -15.29 -0.11 -13.55
N THR A 287 -15.61 1.00 -12.92
CA THR A 287 -16.88 1.67 -13.08
C THR A 287 -16.89 2.57 -14.34
N SER A 288 -16.60 2.04 -15.48
CA SER A 288 -17.49 2.35 -16.58
C SER A 288 -18.85 1.83 -16.12
N GLU A 289 -19.78 2.76 -15.89
CA GLU A 289 -21.17 2.46 -15.53
C GLU A 289 -21.63 1.21 -16.29
N PRO A 290 -22.29 0.21 -15.66
CA PRO A 290 -22.75 -0.98 -16.35
C PRO A 290 -23.36 -0.56 -17.68
N ARG A 291 -23.05 -1.24 -18.78
CA ARG A 291 -23.62 -0.91 -20.09
C ARG A 291 -25.12 -0.67 -19.91
N GLY A 292 -25.56 0.58 -20.16
CA GLY A 292 -26.93 1.02 -19.92
C GLY A 292 -27.20 1.77 -18.61
N ALA A 293 -26.24 2.00 -17.69
CA ALA A 293 -26.49 2.75 -16.45
C ALA A 293 -26.92 4.19 -16.75
N LYS A 294 -26.29 4.86 -17.73
CA LYS A 294 -26.71 6.20 -18.20
C LYS A 294 -28.11 6.18 -18.81
N THR A 295 -28.43 5.13 -19.55
CA THR A 295 -29.79 4.92 -20.07
C THR A 295 -30.79 4.71 -18.95
N ARG A 296 -30.46 3.91 -17.94
CA ARG A 296 -31.32 3.64 -16.78
C ARG A 296 -31.54 4.91 -15.95
N LEU A 297 -30.47 5.68 -15.69
CA LEU A 297 -30.56 6.98 -15.02
C LEU A 297 -31.47 7.95 -15.77
N LEU A 298 -31.35 8.05 -17.09
CA LEU A 298 -32.21 8.89 -17.93
C LEU A 298 -33.67 8.43 -17.85
N LEU A 299 -33.94 7.15 -17.95
CA LEU A 299 -35.32 6.61 -17.85
C LEU A 299 -35.91 6.84 -16.48
N GLU A 300 -35.14 6.73 -15.40
CA GLU A 300 -35.59 7.03 -14.04
C GLU A 300 -35.91 8.53 -13.86
N VAL A 301 -35.05 9.41 -14.39
CA VAL A 301 -35.28 10.86 -14.36
C VAL A 301 -36.50 11.24 -15.20
N ILE A 302 -36.64 10.69 -16.41
CA ILE A 302 -37.83 10.89 -17.24
C ILE A 302 -39.10 10.41 -16.49
N GLY A 303 -39.03 9.27 -15.80
CA GLY A 303 -40.12 8.74 -15.00
C GLY A 303 -40.56 9.66 -13.85
N LYS A 304 -39.68 10.52 -13.34
CA LYS A 304 -39.92 11.50 -12.27
C LYS A 304 -40.36 12.89 -12.80
N MET A 305 -40.22 13.15 -14.10
CA MET A 305 -40.63 14.40 -14.70
C MET A 305 -42.17 14.51 -14.73
N SER A 306 -42.69 15.67 -14.36
CA SER A 306 -44.10 16.05 -14.46
C SER A 306 -44.28 17.14 -15.53
N GLY A 307 -45.25 16.96 -16.43
CA GLY A 307 -45.50 17.91 -17.51
C GLY A 307 -44.56 17.75 -18.71
N THR A 308 -44.36 18.84 -19.44
CA THR A 308 -43.47 18.87 -20.58
C THR A 308 -42.03 19.27 -20.16
N PHE A 309 -41.04 18.68 -20.75
CA PHE A 309 -39.62 18.95 -20.47
C PHE A 309 -38.80 19.08 -21.78
N SER A 310 -37.73 19.84 -21.72
CA SER A 310 -36.79 20.03 -22.83
C SER A 310 -35.55 19.14 -22.70
N LEU A 311 -34.76 19.07 -23.78
CA LEU A 311 -33.46 18.43 -23.77
C LEU A 311 -32.53 19.06 -22.72
N ALA A 312 -32.59 20.39 -22.55
CA ALA A 312 -31.79 21.13 -21.60
C ALA A 312 -32.18 20.81 -20.12
N ASP A 313 -33.42 20.47 -19.87
CA ASP A 313 -33.86 20.04 -18.52
C ASP A 313 -33.28 18.69 -18.15
N LEU A 314 -33.17 17.75 -19.11
CA LEU A 314 -32.52 16.47 -18.90
C LEU A 314 -31.00 16.61 -18.79
N GLU A 315 -30.37 17.53 -19.53
CA GLU A 315 -28.94 17.82 -19.38
C GLU A 315 -28.62 18.33 -17.95
N ARG A 316 -29.47 19.20 -17.41
CA ARG A 316 -29.33 19.71 -16.04
C ARG A 316 -29.61 18.64 -14.99
N ALA A 317 -30.58 17.78 -15.21
CA ALA A 317 -30.96 16.72 -14.30
C ALA A 317 -30.00 15.51 -14.31
N CYS A 318 -29.26 15.32 -15.41
CA CYS A 318 -28.29 14.22 -15.59
C CYS A 318 -26.89 14.75 -15.96
N PRO A 319 -26.19 15.48 -15.06
CA PRO A 319 -24.85 15.95 -15.33
C PRO A 319 -23.92 14.73 -15.51
N GLY A 320 -23.26 14.65 -16.66
CA GLY A 320 -22.41 13.51 -17.04
C GLY A 320 -23.00 12.58 -18.11
N VAL A 321 -24.22 12.84 -18.56
CA VAL A 321 -24.80 12.20 -19.76
C VAL A 321 -24.70 13.16 -20.93
N SER A 322 -24.06 12.72 -22.04
CA SER A 322 -23.89 13.58 -23.21
C SER A 322 -25.23 13.87 -23.91
N ARG A 323 -25.36 15.06 -24.49
CA ARG A 323 -26.54 15.50 -25.23
C ARG A 323 -26.96 14.51 -26.33
N ASP A 324 -26.00 13.91 -27.02
CA ASP A 324 -26.28 12.92 -28.06
C ASP A 324 -26.84 11.62 -27.50
N MET A 325 -26.39 11.22 -26.31
CA MET A 325 -26.96 10.05 -25.62
C MET A 325 -28.38 10.33 -25.15
N ILE A 326 -28.67 11.52 -24.61
CA ILE A 326 -30.03 11.96 -24.24
C ILE A 326 -30.95 11.88 -25.45
N ARG A 327 -30.53 12.45 -26.60
CA ARG A 327 -31.28 12.39 -27.86
C ARG A 327 -31.53 10.95 -28.32
N ARG A 328 -30.54 10.09 -28.23
CA ARG A 328 -30.66 8.68 -28.61
C ARG A 328 -31.70 7.96 -27.75
N VAL A 329 -31.66 8.14 -26.44
CA VAL A 329 -32.61 7.52 -25.51
C VAL A 329 -34.03 8.05 -25.74
N LEU A 330 -34.21 9.36 -25.87
CA LEU A 330 -35.52 9.97 -26.15
C LEU A 330 -36.10 9.45 -27.47
N ASN A 331 -35.28 9.34 -28.54
CA ASN A 331 -35.71 8.79 -29.80
C ASN A 331 -36.11 7.32 -29.73
N THR A 332 -35.36 6.52 -28.95
CA THR A 332 -35.69 5.11 -28.71
C THR A 332 -36.99 4.95 -27.93
N GLN A 333 -37.27 5.88 -26.99
CA GLN A 333 -38.44 5.84 -26.12
C GLN A 333 -39.67 6.55 -26.71
N LYS A 334 -39.49 7.24 -27.84
CA LYS A 334 -40.57 7.95 -28.54
C LYS A 334 -41.69 7.00 -28.95
N GLY A 335 -42.92 7.34 -28.61
CA GLY A 335 -44.07 6.49 -28.85
C GLY A 335 -44.26 5.32 -27.89
N GLN A 336 -43.29 5.08 -26.99
CA GLN A 336 -43.35 4.07 -25.93
C GLN A 336 -43.63 4.72 -24.57
N THR A 337 -42.70 5.51 -24.07
CA THR A 337 -42.78 6.15 -22.73
C THR A 337 -42.82 7.67 -22.82
N VAL A 338 -42.44 8.27 -23.93
CA VAL A 338 -42.45 9.72 -24.16
C VAL A 338 -42.93 10.06 -25.55
N ASP A 339 -43.55 11.22 -25.69
CA ASP A 339 -43.94 11.83 -26.97
C ASP A 339 -43.20 13.15 -27.18
N CYS A 340 -42.85 13.44 -28.43
CA CYS A 340 -42.20 14.69 -28.81
C CYS A 340 -43.26 15.71 -29.28
N ILE A 341 -43.27 16.87 -28.64
CA ILE A 341 -44.16 17.99 -28.98
C ILE A 341 -43.34 19.03 -29.69
N GLY A 342 -43.66 19.30 -30.97
CA GLY A 342 -42.95 20.25 -31.81
C GLY A 342 -41.80 19.63 -32.63
N ARG A 343 -41.06 20.52 -33.33
CA ARG A 343 -39.93 20.11 -34.16
C ARG A 343 -38.72 21.05 -33.95
N GLY A 344 -37.54 20.58 -34.18
CA GLY A 344 -36.29 21.37 -34.13
C GLY A 344 -35.64 21.48 -32.72
N PRO A 345 -34.67 22.40 -32.54
CA PRO A 345 -33.88 22.52 -31.31
C PRO A 345 -34.71 22.86 -30.04
N GLY A 346 -35.89 23.43 -30.18
CA GLY A 346 -36.79 23.78 -29.08
C GLY A 346 -37.92 22.76 -28.84
N ALA A 347 -37.87 21.57 -29.39
CA ALA A 347 -38.86 20.55 -29.20
C ALA A 347 -38.97 20.17 -27.72
N LEU A 348 -40.21 20.09 -27.24
CA LEU A 348 -40.53 19.60 -25.87
C LEU A 348 -40.92 18.13 -25.92
N TRP A 349 -40.73 17.48 -24.82
CA TRP A 349 -41.09 16.09 -24.62
C TRP A 349 -42.08 15.96 -23.48
N GLN A 350 -42.97 15.01 -23.55
CA GLN A 350 -43.98 14.73 -22.53
C GLN A 350 -44.02 13.24 -22.27
N LYS A 351 -44.12 12.88 -20.99
CA LYS A 351 -44.36 11.51 -20.58
C LYS A 351 -45.77 11.07 -21.00
N ARG A 352 -45.86 9.84 -21.49
CA ARG A 352 -47.13 9.19 -21.77
C ARG A 352 -47.84 8.75 -20.52
#